data_3a4b62c17e612346230691f7755219e4
#
_entry.id   3a4b62c17e612346230691f7755219e4
#
_cell.length_a   1.000
_cell.length_b   1.000
_cell.length_c   1.000
_cell.angle_alpha   90.00
_cell.angle_beta   90.00
_cell.angle_gamma   90.00
#
_symmetry.space_group_name_H-M   'P 1'
#
loop_
_entity.id
_entity.type
_entity.pdbx_description
1 polymer ?
#
loop_
_entity_poly.entity_id
_entity_poly.type
_entity_poly.pdbx_seq_one_letter_code
_entity_poly.pdbx_strand_id
1 'polypeptide(L)'
;ISNSIATLNNKVFIIKISGKDSRYCYVDDIKLEKGLLYDVVSNRLNSSVDKFKIVFPYELYNNKFTLIEETRLKEQYPNIYKYLLNHKETLLKRTISKETQWYEYGRSQAIQSINKNKLIMPNVLSLNFKTFLCQTNTVPVAGYYAVTKDASILSLEILQKILSSKEFKEYIVNNGTPVSNKSYRLSTKLIEDFVFDVDSFIEL
;
A
#
# COMPACT_ATOMS: atom_id res chain seq x y z
N ILE A 1 7.20 5.32 -10.22
CA ILE A 1 6.98 4.06 -9.46
C ILE A 1 7.62 4.19 -8.08
N SER A 2 6.97 3.64 -7.05
CA SER A 2 7.49 3.70 -5.68
C SER A 2 7.24 2.40 -4.92
N ASN A 3 8.05 2.18 -3.87
CA ASN A 3 7.81 1.08 -2.95
C ASN A 3 6.54 1.35 -2.12
N SER A 4 5.80 0.28 -1.82
CA SER A 4 4.67 0.33 -0.91
C SER A 4 5.10 0.59 0.54
N ILE A 5 4.13 0.84 1.41
CA ILE A 5 4.33 1.01 2.85
C ILE A 5 4.88 -0.29 3.46
N ALA A 6 5.82 -0.16 4.39
CA ALA A 6 6.24 -1.24 5.25
C ALA A 6 5.96 -0.90 6.71
N THR A 7 4.97 -1.56 7.29
CA THR A 7 4.64 -1.40 8.73
C THR A 7 5.71 -2.00 9.62
N LEU A 8 6.51 -2.94 9.10
CA LEU A 8 7.42 -3.86 9.80
C LEU A 8 6.73 -4.72 10.86
N ASN A 9 5.40 -4.69 10.92
CA ASN A 9 4.58 -5.63 11.69
C ASN A 9 3.15 -5.68 11.15
N ASN A 10 2.97 -6.31 10.00
CA ASN A 10 1.64 -6.42 9.39
C ASN A 10 0.61 -7.14 10.27
N LYS A 11 1.04 -8.04 11.17
CA LYS A 11 0.14 -8.77 12.08
C LYS A 11 -0.59 -7.86 13.05
N VAL A 12 0.04 -6.74 13.44
CA VAL A 12 -0.58 -5.73 14.32
C VAL A 12 -1.37 -4.71 13.52
N PHE A 13 -0.81 -4.20 12.43
CA PHE A 13 -1.45 -3.10 11.71
C PHE A 13 -2.56 -3.55 10.75
N ILE A 14 -2.47 -4.75 10.16
CA ILE A 14 -3.52 -5.27 9.27
C ILE A 14 -4.45 -6.15 10.07
N ILE A 15 -5.71 -5.73 10.17
CA ILE A 15 -6.74 -6.37 10.96
C ILE A 15 -7.82 -6.97 10.05
N LYS A 16 -8.33 -8.14 10.43
CA LYS A 16 -9.50 -8.73 9.79
C LYS A 16 -10.74 -8.31 10.57
N ILE A 17 -11.64 -7.58 9.91
CA ILE A 17 -12.88 -7.13 10.53
C ILE A 17 -13.93 -8.25 10.52
N SER A 18 -14.65 -8.41 11.63
CA SER A 18 -15.79 -9.33 11.80
C SER A 18 -17.13 -8.63 11.53
N GLY A 19 -17.17 -7.31 11.68
CA GLY A 19 -18.38 -6.50 11.45
C GLY A 19 -18.07 -5.01 11.44
N LYS A 20 -19.10 -4.20 11.12
CA LYS A 20 -19.02 -2.73 11.14
C LYS A 20 -20.39 -2.12 11.38
N ASP A 21 -20.42 -0.99 12.08
CA ASP A 21 -21.59 -0.08 12.19
C ASP A 21 -21.28 1.29 11.59
N SER A 22 -21.98 2.35 11.95
CA SER A 22 -21.75 3.71 11.44
C SER A 22 -20.41 4.29 11.87
N ARG A 23 -19.93 4.01 13.10
CA ARG A 23 -18.75 4.63 13.72
C ARG A 23 -17.56 3.68 13.88
N TYR A 24 -17.82 2.38 14.02
CA TYR A 24 -16.82 1.39 14.40
C TYR A 24 -16.71 0.25 13.39
N CYS A 25 -15.51 -0.34 13.34
CA CYS A 25 -15.29 -1.70 12.86
C CYS A 25 -15.00 -2.59 14.06
N TYR A 26 -15.34 -3.87 13.94
CA TYR A 26 -15.17 -4.87 14.98
C TYR A 26 -14.10 -5.87 14.57
N VAL A 27 -13.23 -6.21 15.51
CA VAL A 27 -12.26 -7.28 15.40
C VAL A 27 -12.54 -8.20 16.59
N ASP A 28 -13.23 -9.30 16.33
CA ASP A 28 -13.87 -10.10 17.36
C ASP A 28 -14.73 -9.20 18.28
N ASP A 29 -14.43 -9.12 19.57
CA ASP A 29 -15.15 -8.29 20.56
C ASP A 29 -14.57 -6.86 20.71
N ILE A 30 -13.53 -6.54 19.95
CA ILE A 30 -12.86 -5.22 20.04
C ILE A 30 -13.47 -4.29 19.00
N LYS A 31 -13.98 -3.13 19.42
CA LYS A 31 -14.43 -2.06 18.55
C LYS A 31 -13.30 -1.07 18.28
N LEU A 32 -13.13 -0.67 17.03
CA LEU A 32 -12.10 0.28 16.57
C LEU A 32 -12.75 1.40 15.77
N GLU A 33 -12.32 2.63 15.99
CA GLU A 33 -12.82 3.81 15.29
C GLU A 33 -12.52 3.73 13.79
N LYS A 34 -13.53 3.92 12.93
CA LYS A 34 -13.38 3.87 11.47
C LYS A 34 -12.46 4.94 10.91
N GLY A 35 -12.35 6.08 11.57
CA GLY A 35 -11.58 7.23 11.08
C GLY A 35 -10.10 6.94 10.80
N LEU A 36 -9.54 5.94 11.45
CA LEU A 36 -8.15 5.50 11.23
C LEU A 36 -8.03 4.09 10.63
N LEU A 37 -9.11 3.56 10.04
CA LEU A 37 -9.12 2.26 9.38
C LEU A 37 -9.26 2.44 7.87
N TYR A 38 -8.17 2.24 7.16
CA TYR A 38 -8.09 2.39 5.72
C TYR A 38 -8.19 1.04 5.02
N ASP A 39 -8.61 1.06 3.76
CA ASP A 39 -8.55 -0.12 2.90
C ASP A 39 -7.10 -0.52 2.68
N VAL A 40 -6.82 -1.81 2.70
CA VAL A 40 -5.47 -2.34 2.49
C VAL A 40 -5.43 -3.24 1.28
N VAL A 41 -4.41 -3.06 0.44
CA VAL A 41 -4.16 -3.92 -0.70
C VAL A 41 -2.80 -4.57 -0.57
N SER A 42 -2.78 -5.88 -0.77
CA SER A 42 -1.58 -6.69 -0.82
C SER A 42 -1.80 -7.85 -1.80
N ASN A 43 -0.76 -8.27 -2.49
CA ASN A 43 -0.81 -9.46 -3.35
C ASN A 43 -1.23 -10.75 -2.61
N ARG A 44 -1.14 -10.75 -1.29
CA ARG A 44 -1.53 -11.89 -0.43
C ARG A 44 -3.00 -11.84 -0.01
N LEU A 45 -3.70 -10.73 -0.26
CA LEU A 45 -5.08 -10.49 0.17
C LEU A 45 -6.10 -10.61 -0.98
N ASN A 46 -5.75 -11.32 -2.05
CA ASN A 46 -6.40 -11.33 -3.37
C ASN A 46 -7.90 -11.68 -3.43
N SER A 47 -8.58 -12.00 -2.33
CA SER A 47 -9.99 -12.42 -2.41
C SER A 47 -10.93 -11.82 -1.37
N SER A 48 -10.47 -10.90 -0.53
CA SER A 48 -11.29 -10.38 0.57
C SER A 48 -10.89 -8.96 1.02
N VAL A 49 -10.67 -8.06 0.06
CA VAL A 49 -10.28 -6.66 0.32
C VAL A 49 -11.21 -6.00 1.37
N ASP A 50 -12.51 -6.25 1.29
CA ASP A 50 -13.50 -5.68 2.22
C ASP A 50 -13.41 -6.19 3.66
N LYS A 51 -12.74 -7.33 3.89
CA LYS A 51 -12.60 -7.94 5.21
C LYS A 51 -11.35 -7.49 5.96
N PHE A 52 -10.42 -6.84 5.28
CA PHE A 52 -9.18 -6.39 5.89
C PHE A 52 -9.09 -4.87 5.86
N LYS A 53 -8.66 -4.31 6.99
CA LYS A 53 -8.33 -2.90 7.13
C LYS A 53 -6.93 -2.76 7.70
N ILE A 54 -6.33 -1.60 7.49
CA ILE A 54 -5.07 -1.24 8.13
C ILE A 54 -5.31 -0.11 9.12
N VAL A 55 -4.77 -0.25 10.32
CA VAL A 55 -4.72 0.84 11.29
C VAL A 55 -3.73 1.87 10.77
N PHE A 56 -4.20 3.06 10.46
CA PHE A 56 -3.46 4.15 9.81
C PHE A 56 -3.38 5.36 10.76
N PRO A 57 -2.37 5.42 11.65
CA PRO A 57 -2.26 6.44 12.69
C PRO A 57 -1.73 7.78 12.16
N TYR A 58 -2.19 8.19 10.98
CA TYR A 58 -1.79 9.43 10.31
C TYR A 58 -3.02 10.22 9.92
N GLU A 59 -2.89 11.53 9.91
CA GLU A 59 -3.91 12.47 9.46
C GLU A 59 -3.39 13.34 8.32
N LEU A 60 -4.29 13.81 7.48
CA LEU A 60 -3.97 14.75 6.40
C LEU A 60 -4.00 16.18 6.93
N TYR A 61 -2.83 16.81 6.99
CA TYR A 61 -2.68 18.21 7.37
C TYR A 61 -1.89 18.96 6.29
N ASN A 62 -2.44 20.08 5.80
CA ASN A 62 -1.82 20.86 4.70
C ASN A 62 -1.39 20.00 3.50
N ASN A 63 -2.25 19.09 3.04
CA ASN A 63 -2.00 18.14 1.96
C ASN A 63 -0.84 17.15 2.19
N LYS A 64 -0.38 17.01 3.45
CA LYS A 64 0.63 16.02 3.83
C LYS A 64 0.09 15.13 4.94
N PHE A 65 0.35 13.84 4.84
CA PHE A 65 0.08 12.93 5.94
C PHE A 65 1.14 13.07 7.01
N THR A 66 0.71 13.35 8.23
CA THR A 66 1.54 13.45 9.42
C THR A 66 1.09 12.44 10.46
N LEU A 67 2.02 11.92 11.25
CA LEU A 67 1.68 11.04 12.36
C LEU A 67 0.84 11.80 13.39
N ILE A 68 -0.25 11.21 13.85
CA ILE A 68 -1.07 11.79 14.92
C ILE A 68 -0.29 11.71 16.24
N GLU A 69 -0.20 12.81 16.97
CA GLU A 69 0.44 12.84 18.30
C GLU A 69 -0.22 11.83 19.26
N GLU A 70 0.58 11.20 20.12
CA GLU A 70 0.11 10.13 21.02
C GLU A 70 -1.01 10.59 21.94
N THR A 71 -0.96 11.82 22.46
CA THR A 71 -2.00 12.46 23.28
C THR A 71 -3.31 12.56 22.52
N ARG A 72 -3.27 13.09 21.29
CA ARG A 72 -4.45 13.20 20.42
C ARG A 72 -4.99 11.85 19.98
N LEU A 73 -4.10 10.89 19.68
CA LEU A 73 -4.50 9.52 19.33
C LEU A 73 -5.29 8.88 20.49
N LYS A 74 -4.82 9.06 21.73
CA LYS A 74 -5.47 8.57 22.95
C LYS A 74 -6.83 9.23 23.19
N GLU A 75 -6.96 10.53 22.96
CA GLU A 75 -8.18 11.31 23.22
C GLU A 75 -9.24 11.09 22.14
N GLN A 76 -8.86 11.14 20.88
CA GLN A 76 -9.81 11.09 19.75
C GLN A 76 -10.11 9.67 19.24
N TYR A 77 -9.17 8.73 19.43
CA TYR A 77 -9.27 7.35 18.97
C TYR A 77 -8.90 6.35 20.10
N PRO A 78 -9.59 6.39 21.24
CA PRO A 78 -9.21 5.66 22.44
C PRO A 78 -9.16 4.14 22.26
N ASN A 79 -10.03 3.57 21.41
CA ASN A 79 -10.02 2.13 21.17
C ASN A 79 -8.85 1.70 20.29
N ILE A 80 -8.55 2.47 19.23
CA ILE A 80 -7.34 2.23 18.41
C ILE A 80 -6.08 2.41 19.25
N TYR A 81 -6.00 3.47 20.07
CA TYR A 81 -4.87 3.65 20.98
C TYR A 81 -4.70 2.46 21.93
N LYS A 82 -5.78 2.01 22.57
CA LYS A 82 -5.75 0.84 23.46
C LYS A 82 -5.33 -0.43 22.71
N TYR A 83 -5.86 -0.63 21.51
CA TYR A 83 -5.46 -1.75 20.65
C TYR A 83 -3.96 -1.73 20.36
N LEU A 84 -3.41 -0.60 19.91
CA LEU A 84 -1.98 -0.45 19.64
C LEU A 84 -1.14 -0.62 20.91
N LEU A 85 -1.60 -0.08 22.05
CA LEU A 85 -0.93 -0.18 23.33
C LEU A 85 -0.79 -1.63 23.80
N ASN A 86 -1.81 -2.45 23.60
CA ASN A 86 -1.77 -3.90 23.91
C ASN A 86 -0.70 -4.64 23.07
N HIS A 87 -0.27 -4.05 21.95
CA HIS A 87 0.77 -4.61 21.09
C HIS A 87 2.12 -3.85 21.20
N LYS A 88 2.25 -2.91 22.12
CA LYS A 88 3.41 -2.02 22.22
C LYS A 88 4.74 -2.78 22.34
N GLU A 89 4.82 -3.80 23.17
CA GLU A 89 6.04 -4.60 23.30
C GLU A 89 6.46 -5.26 21.98
N THR A 90 5.49 -5.76 21.22
CA THR A 90 5.72 -6.36 19.90
C THR A 90 6.17 -5.30 18.88
N LEU A 91 5.59 -4.12 18.95
CA LEU A 91 5.93 -2.98 18.07
C LEU A 91 7.33 -2.43 18.37
N LEU A 92 7.73 -2.39 19.64
CA LEU A 92 9.07 -1.96 20.06
C LEU A 92 10.19 -2.92 19.63
N LYS A 93 9.89 -4.19 19.35
CA LYS A 93 10.87 -5.18 18.83
C LYS A 93 11.22 -4.97 17.35
N ARG A 94 10.54 -4.07 16.63
CA ARG A 94 10.85 -3.78 15.23
C ARG A 94 12.19 -3.05 15.12
N THR A 95 12.93 -3.34 14.06
CA THR A 95 14.14 -2.58 13.71
C THR A 95 13.73 -1.27 13.04
N ILE A 96 13.52 -0.23 13.82
CA ILE A 96 13.16 1.11 13.38
C ILE A 96 14.17 2.14 13.90
N SER A 97 14.20 3.34 13.30
CA SER A 97 15.01 4.46 13.78
C SER A 97 14.62 4.84 15.22
N LYS A 98 15.58 5.32 16.02
CA LYS A 98 15.35 5.79 17.39
C LYS A 98 14.36 6.96 17.48
N GLU A 99 14.23 7.72 16.40
CA GLU A 99 13.31 8.86 16.30
C GLU A 99 11.88 8.45 15.95
N THR A 100 11.68 7.19 15.48
CA THR A 100 10.37 6.68 15.07
C THR A 100 9.53 6.35 16.29
N GLN A 101 8.28 6.85 16.31
CA GLN A 101 7.34 6.53 17.38
C GLN A 101 6.96 5.04 17.36
N TRP A 102 6.70 4.46 18.52
CA TRP A 102 6.43 3.03 18.67
C TRP A 102 5.21 2.53 17.87
N TYR A 103 4.23 3.41 17.57
CA TYR A 103 3.02 3.12 16.79
C TYR A 103 3.13 3.60 15.33
N GLU A 104 4.25 4.18 14.93
CA GLU A 104 4.52 4.63 13.56
C GLU A 104 4.89 3.45 12.65
N TYR A 105 4.67 3.56 11.35
CA TYR A 105 5.15 2.57 10.38
C TYR A 105 6.68 2.62 10.26
N GLY A 106 7.30 1.47 10.05
CA GLY A 106 8.75 1.40 9.94
C GLY A 106 9.33 2.06 8.69
N ARG A 107 8.53 2.16 7.62
CA ARG A 107 8.86 2.91 6.39
C ARG A 107 7.62 3.59 5.87
N SER A 108 7.66 4.91 5.85
CA SER A 108 6.50 5.76 5.57
C SER A 108 6.54 6.48 4.21
N GLN A 109 7.52 6.17 3.34
CA GLN A 109 7.72 6.91 2.08
C GLN A 109 6.48 6.95 1.18
N ALA A 110 5.67 5.89 1.18
CA ALA A 110 4.47 5.81 0.36
C ALA A 110 3.24 6.52 0.95
N ILE A 111 3.30 7.01 2.18
CA ILE A 111 2.14 7.58 2.89
C ILE A 111 1.56 8.78 2.13
N GLN A 112 2.42 9.62 1.56
CA GLN A 112 1.99 10.85 0.86
C GLN A 112 1.19 10.60 -0.44
N SER A 113 1.13 9.35 -0.90
CA SER A 113 0.35 8.97 -2.09
C SER A 113 -0.95 8.25 -1.76
N ILE A 114 -1.31 8.13 -0.48
CA ILE A 114 -2.52 7.41 -0.07
C ILE A 114 -3.79 8.10 -0.58
N ASN A 115 -3.80 9.42 -0.64
CA ASN A 115 -4.92 10.23 -1.17
C ASN A 115 -4.98 10.31 -2.70
N LYS A 116 -4.14 9.55 -3.42
CA LYS A 116 -4.14 9.51 -4.90
C LYS A 116 -4.65 8.17 -5.40
N ASN A 117 -5.29 8.18 -6.57
CA ASN A 117 -5.52 6.96 -7.34
C ASN A 117 -4.16 6.37 -7.75
N LYS A 118 -4.04 5.06 -7.75
CA LYS A 118 -2.78 4.38 -7.99
C LYS A 118 -2.97 3.02 -8.64
N LEU A 119 -1.96 2.60 -9.39
CA LEU A 119 -1.85 1.25 -9.93
C LEU A 119 -0.90 0.46 -9.04
N ILE A 120 -1.34 -0.70 -8.58
CA ILE A 120 -0.56 -1.59 -7.70
C ILE A 120 -0.03 -2.76 -8.51
N MET A 121 1.23 -3.12 -8.28
CA MET A 121 1.88 -4.26 -8.91
C MET A 121 2.76 -5.04 -7.92
N PRO A 122 2.98 -6.36 -8.12
CA PRO A 122 3.92 -7.12 -7.31
C PRO A 122 5.36 -6.62 -7.48
N ASN A 123 6.21 -6.83 -6.49
CA ASN A 123 7.65 -6.59 -6.60
C ASN A 123 8.44 -7.80 -7.14
N VAL A 124 7.79 -8.95 -7.21
CA VAL A 124 8.26 -10.13 -7.93
C VAL A 124 7.23 -10.45 -8.99
N LEU A 125 7.63 -10.39 -10.24
CA LEU A 125 6.78 -10.46 -11.41
C LEU A 125 6.92 -11.84 -12.05
N SER A 126 5.83 -12.62 -12.05
CA SER A 126 5.68 -13.75 -12.98
C SER A 126 5.19 -13.21 -14.32
N LEU A 127 5.32 -13.98 -15.39
CA LEU A 127 4.82 -13.54 -16.71
C LEU A 127 3.28 -13.38 -16.76
N ASN A 128 2.58 -13.89 -15.76
CA ASN A 128 1.13 -13.77 -15.59
C ASN A 128 0.74 -12.88 -14.40
N PHE A 129 1.64 -11.97 -13.97
CA PHE A 129 1.30 -11.05 -12.90
C PHE A 129 0.12 -10.15 -13.28
N LYS A 130 -0.61 -9.72 -12.27
CA LYS A 130 -1.74 -8.78 -12.44
C LYS A 130 -1.42 -7.48 -11.72
N THR A 131 -1.89 -6.38 -12.30
CA THR A 131 -1.91 -5.06 -11.69
C THR A 131 -3.34 -4.71 -11.29
N PHE A 132 -3.50 -3.84 -10.30
CA PHE A 132 -4.81 -3.47 -9.76
C PHE A 132 -4.90 -1.96 -9.65
N LEU A 133 -5.96 -1.38 -10.23
CA LEU A 133 -6.32 0.01 -10.00
C LEU A 133 -6.94 0.16 -8.62
N CYS A 134 -6.41 1.10 -7.84
CA CYS A 134 -6.89 1.40 -6.50
C CYS A 134 -7.24 2.87 -6.39
N GLN A 135 -8.37 3.14 -5.77
CA GLN A 135 -8.84 4.48 -5.48
C GLN A 135 -8.05 5.11 -4.31
N THR A 136 -8.34 6.37 -4.04
CA THR A 136 -7.85 7.10 -2.86
C THR A 136 -8.13 6.34 -1.56
N ASN A 137 -7.35 6.61 -0.53
CA ASN A 137 -7.48 6.01 0.82
C ASN A 137 -7.26 4.48 0.87
N THR A 138 -6.65 3.91 -0.18
CA THR A 138 -6.21 2.52 -0.18
C THR A 138 -4.71 2.45 0.08
N VAL A 139 -4.31 1.66 1.06
CA VAL A 139 -2.92 1.53 1.52
C VAL A 139 -2.25 0.31 0.88
N PRO A 140 -1.26 0.47 0.01
CA PRO A 140 -0.47 -0.63 -0.51
C PRO A 140 0.56 -1.08 0.52
N VAL A 141 0.54 -2.34 0.94
CA VAL A 141 1.44 -2.89 1.98
C VAL A 141 2.42 -3.94 1.47
N ALA A 142 2.40 -4.25 0.21
CA ALA A 142 3.37 -5.13 -0.44
C ALA A 142 3.42 -4.84 -1.93
N GLY A 143 4.61 -4.96 -2.52
CA GLY A 143 4.82 -4.69 -3.94
C GLY A 143 5.21 -3.23 -4.21
N TYR A 144 4.94 -2.80 -5.41
CA TYR A 144 5.12 -1.42 -5.89
C TYR A 144 3.77 -0.79 -6.17
N TYR A 145 3.74 0.53 -6.20
CA TYR A 145 2.61 1.30 -6.73
C TYR A 145 3.11 2.36 -7.71
N ALA A 146 2.26 2.69 -8.66
CA ALA A 146 2.46 3.78 -9.60
C ALA A 146 1.38 4.84 -9.41
N VAL A 147 1.79 6.10 -9.49
CA VAL A 147 0.90 7.26 -9.66
C VAL A 147 1.36 8.00 -10.90
N THR A 148 0.43 8.56 -11.64
CA THR A 148 0.77 9.42 -12.76
C THR A 148 1.03 10.85 -12.28
N LYS A 149 1.98 11.54 -12.91
CA LYS A 149 2.21 12.97 -12.68
C LYS A 149 1.16 13.80 -13.40
N ASP A 150 0.88 13.43 -14.65
CA ASP A 150 -0.13 14.04 -15.49
C ASP A 150 -0.98 12.96 -16.18
N ALA A 151 -2.22 12.83 -15.75
CA ALA A 151 -3.16 11.84 -16.27
C ALA A 151 -3.68 12.20 -17.69
N SER A 152 -3.50 13.43 -18.14
CA SER A 152 -3.85 13.83 -19.52
C SER A 152 -2.88 13.24 -20.54
N ILE A 153 -1.64 12.98 -20.13
CA ILE A 153 -0.61 12.36 -20.98
C ILE A 153 -0.61 10.84 -20.82
N LEU A 154 -0.68 10.37 -19.58
CA LEU A 154 -0.63 8.94 -19.25
C LEU A 154 -1.60 8.63 -18.13
N SER A 155 -2.76 8.07 -18.46
CA SER A 155 -3.71 7.59 -17.45
C SER A 155 -3.23 6.29 -16.79
N LEU A 156 -3.78 5.96 -15.63
CA LEU A 156 -3.45 4.70 -14.95
C LEU A 156 -3.96 3.48 -15.71
N GLU A 157 -5.04 3.63 -16.46
CA GLU A 157 -5.61 2.60 -17.33
C GLU A 157 -4.68 2.29 -18.52
N ILE A 158 -4.13 3.31 -19.15
CA ILE A 158 -3.13 3.15 -20.22
C ILE A 158 -1.86 2.52 -19.62
N LEU A 159 -1.38 3.01 -18.47
CA LEU A 159 -0.24 2.39 -17.78
C LEU A 159 -0.49 0.92 -17.44
N GLN A 160 -1.72 0.55 -17.07
CA GLN A 160 -2.09 -0.84 -16.83
C GLN A 160 -1.99 -1.70 -18.09
N LYS A 161 -2.44 -1.20 -19.24
CA LYS A 161 -2.29 -1.86 -20.53
C LYS A 161 -0.82 -2.06 -20.88
N ILE A 162 0.00 -1.00 -20.75
CA ILE A 162 1.45 -1.03 -21.00
C ILE A 162 2.14 -2.11 -20.16
N LEU A 163 1.92 -2.12 -18.84
CA LEU A 163 2.53 -3.08 -17.93
C LEU A 163 2.00 -4.52 -18.11
N SER A 164 0.90 -4.69 -18.84
CA SER A 164 0.34 -6.01 -19.18
C SER A 164 0.77 -6.48 -20.58
N SER A 165 1.44 -5.63 -21.35
CA SER A 165 1.82 -5.89 -22.73
C SER A 165 2.86 -7.01 -22.87
N LYS A 166 2.98 -7.53 -24.08
CA LYS A 166 3.99 -8.54 -24.44
C LYS A 166 5.41 -7.94 -24.34
N GLU A 167 5.58 -6.72 -24.79
CA GLU A 167 6.83 -5.97 -24.79
C GLU A 167 7.36 -5.79 -23.37
N PHE A 168 6.51 -5.42 -22.43
CA PHE A 168 6.90 -5.31 -21.03
C PHE A 168 7.26 -6.67 -20.40
N LYS A 169 6.56 -7.74 -20.77
CA LYS A 169 6.90 -9.11 -20.32
C LYS A 169 8.26 -9.57 -20.86
N GLU A 170 8.56 -9.28 -22.11
CA GLU A 170 9.89 -9.53 -22.69
C GLU A 170 10.97 -8.68 -22.01
N TYR A 171 10.67 -7.41 -21.73
CA TYR A 171 11.56 -6.55 -20.96
C TYR A 171 11.88 -7.09 -19.56
N ILE A 172 10.86 -7.62 -18.85
CA ILE A 172 11.05 -8.28 -17.54
C ILE A 172 12.02 -9.45 -17.64
N VAL A 173 11.90 -10.30 -18.66
CA VAL A 173 12.76 -11.48 -18.85
C VAL A 173 14.20 -11.05 -19.09
N ASN A 174 14.41 -10.01 -19.89
CA ASN A 174 15.74 -9.57 -20.33
C ASN A 174 16.48 -8.75 -19.26
N ASN A 175 15.77 -8.03 -18.40
CA ASN A 175 16.37 -7.07 -17.47
C ASN A 175 16.13 -7.40 -15.99
N GLY A 176 15.19 -8.27 -15.69
CA GLY A 176 14.84 -8.63 -14.32
C GLY A 176 15.82 -9.63 -13.71
N THR A 177 16.05 -9.53 -12.40
CA THR A 177 16.81 -10.54 -11.66
C THR A 177 15.93 -11.77 -11.42
N PRO A 178 16.31 -12.97 -11.91
CA PRO A 178 15.58 -14.19 -11.65
C PRO A 178 15.48 -14.47 -10.14
N VAL A 179 14.31 -14.86 -9.65
CA VAL A 179 14.06 -15.20 -8.23
C VAL A 179 13.68 -16.67 -8.08
N SER A 180 12.83 -17.18 -8.98
CA SER A 180 12.40 -18.58 -9.05
C SER A 180 11.85 -18.86 -10.44
N ASN A 181 11.41 -20.08 -10.72
CA ASN A 181 10.87 -20.48 -12.04
C ASN A 181 9.91 -19.43 -12.64
N LYS A 182 10.35 -18.76 -13.70
CA LYS A 182 9.59 -17.74 -14.46
C LYS A 182 9.12 -16.55 -13.61
N SER A 183 9.86 -16.22 -12.55
CA SER A 183 9.60 -15.05 -11.72
C SER A 183 10.84 -14.19 -11.61
N TYR A 184 10.67 -12.88 -11.75
CA TYR A 184 11.73 -11.90 -11.84
C TYR A 184 11.49 -10.75 -10.87
N ARG A 185 12.55 -10.19 -10.33
CA ARG A 185 12.51 -8.95 -9.54
C ARG A 185 13.05 -7.81 -10.39
N LEU A 186 12.26 -6.75 -10.51
CA LEU A 186 12.69 -5.48 -11.07
C LEU A 186 12.78 -4.45 -9.94
N SER A 187 13.78 -3.56 -10.04
CA SER A 187 13.77 -2.34 -9.23
C SER A 187 12.74 -1.35 -9.77
N THR A 188 12.31 -0.41 -8.95
CA THR A 188 11.43 0.69 -9.41
C THR A 188 12.05 1.45 -10.57
N LYS A 189 13.38 1.67 -10.53
CA LYS A 189 14.13 2.33 -11.60
C LYS A 189 14.04 1.55 -12.92
N LEU A 190 14.26 0.24 -12.91
CA LEU A 190 14.16 -0.56 -14.13
C LEU A 190 12.76 -0.53 -14.73
N ILE A 191 11.71 -0.43 -13.90
CA ILE A 191 10.34 -0.28 -14.42
C ILE A 191 10.14 1.10 -15.04
N GLU A 192 10.71 2.15 -14.45
CA GLU A 192 10.66 3.52 -14.98
C GLU A 192 11.49 3.71 -16.25
N ASP A 193 12.55 2.91 -16.42
CA ASP A 193 13.43 2.93 -17.60
C ASP A 193 12.82 2.16 -18.80
N PHE A 194 11.67 1.50 -18.64
CA PHE A 194 10.99 0.85 -19.75
C PHE A 194 10.47 1.88 -20.76
N VAL A 195 10.95 1.79 -21.99
CA VAL A 195 10.56 2.67 -23.08
C VAL A 195 9.41 2.05 -23.87
N PHE A 196 8.38 2.81 -24.15
CA PHE A 196 7.20 2.39 -24.90
C PHE A 196 6.66 3.56 -25.74
N ASP A 197 5.95 3.21 -26.80
CA ASP A 197 5.19 4.17 -27.58
C ASP A 197 3.77 4.25 -27.03
N VAL A 198 3.41 5.42 -26.49
CA VAL A 198 2.10 5.62 -25.87
C VAL A 198 0.96 5.53 -26.87
N ASP A 199 1.18 5.97 -28.12
CA ASP A 199 0.14 6.01 -29.16
C ASP A 199 -0.34 4.60 -29.50
N SER A 200 0.54 3.61 -29.45
CA SER A 200 0.18 2.19 -29.66
C SER A 200 -0.79 1.62 -28.60
N PHE A 201 -1.03 2.32 -27.49
CA PHE A 201 -1.93 1.92 -26.40
C PHE A 201 -3.18 2.80 -26.26
N ILE A 202 -3.27 3.92 -26.99
CA ILE A 202 -4.42 4.84 -26.95
C ILE A 202 -5.51 4.38 -27.93
N GLU A 203 -5.16 3.79 -29.06
CA GLU A 203 -6.08 3.37 -30.13
C GLU A 203 -6.82 2.05 -29.86
N LEU A 204 -6.64 1.45 -28.69
CA LEU A 204 -7.29 0.21 -28.25
C LEU A 204 -8.28 0.49 -27.10
#